data_c74a01fe52f64cb3ada727c743d9b0a1
#
_entry.id   c74a01fe52f64cb3ada727c743d9b0a1
#
_cell.length_a   1.000
_cell.length_b   1.000
_cell.length_c   1.000
_cell.angle_alpha   90.00
_cell.angle_beta   90.00
_cell.angle_gamma   90.00
#
_symmetry.space_group_name_H-M   'P 1'
#
loop_
_entity.id
_entity.type
_entity.pdbx_description
1 polymer ?
#
loop_
_entity_poly.entity_id
_entity_poly.type
_entity_poly.pdbx_seq_one_letter_code
_entity_poly.pdbx_strand_id
1 'polypeptide(L)'
;GKMSAEAIAFSVVDANGKVVSVGDTDKKFTMQSISKIIALMVAVQENGEEAVFKNMGYFGSDKPFNHFGSLEITGKPLNPMMNAGAILTVSLIEGDGETAFQKVLKMVRFITKNNNINYSEAVYLSEKETGHRNRGMFYIMKNSGLINGTEDQLDNYFKQCSIEVTAEDLAKIGYFF
;
A
#
# COMPACT_ATOMS: atom_id res chain seq x y z
N GLY A 1 9.68 8.68 15.03
CA GLY A 1 8.94 7.45 15.32
C GLY A 1 9.24 6.91 16.71
N LYS A 2 8.35 6.09 17.24
CA LYS A 2 8.53 5.47 18.58
C LYS A 2 9.34 4.16 18.54
N MET A 3 9.75 3.71 17.35
CA MET A 3 10.59 2.52 17.20
C MET A 3 12.00 2.78 17.73
N SER A 4 12.56 1.82 18.48
CA SER A 4 13.97 1.90 18.89
C SER A 4 14.89 1.85 17.67
N ALA A 5 15.86 2.75 17.62
CA ALA A 5 16.88 2.76 16.56
C ALA A 5 17.83 1.54 16.62
N GLU A 6 17.85 0.86 17.76
CA GLU A 6 18.68 -0.33 18.01
C GLU A 6 17.95 -1.65 17.68
N ALA A 7 16.64 -1.59 17.39
CA ALA A 7 15.89 -2.78 17.03
C ALA A 7 16.33 -3.31 15.66
N ILE A 8 16.74 -4.57 15.63
CA ILE A 8 17.16 -5.28 14.43
C ILE A 8 16.49 -6.65 14.35
N ALA A 9 15.90 -6.98 13.21
CA ALA A 9 15.36 -8.30 12.94
C ALA A 9 15.69 -8.71 11.50
N PHE A 10 15.93 -10.00 11.33
CA PHE A 10 16.17 -10.59 10.02
C PHE A 10 15.37 -11.90 9.89
N SER A 11 14.66 -12.06 8.78
CA SER A 11 13.87 -13.26 8.48
C SER A 11 14.06 -13.70 7.04
N VAL A 12 14.16 -14.98 6.84
CA VAL A 12 14.26 -15.63 5.52
C VAL A 12 13.20 -16.72 5.41
N VAL A 13 12.57 -16.81 4.26
CA VAL A 13 11.76 -17.96 3.86
C VAL A 13 12.50 -18.68 2.74
N ASP A 14 12.81 -19.96 2.91
CA ASP A 14 13.47 -20.76 1.89
C ASP A 14 12.49 -21.24 0.81
N ALA A 15 12.99 -21.86 -0.24
CA ALA A 15 12.19 -22.37 -1.36
C ALA A 15 11.13 -23.43 -0.94
N ASN A 16 11.27 -24.03 0.24
CA ASN A 16 10.31 -24.99 0.80
C ASN A 16 9.29 -24.33 1.76
N GLY A 17 9.36 -23.00 1.93
CA GLY A 17 8.51 -22.26 2.83
C GLY A 17 8.93 -22.30 4.30
N LYS A 18 10.14 -22.82 4.62
CA LYS A 18 10.68 -22.82 5.98
C LYS A 18 11.18 -21.42 6.35
N VAL A 19 10.76 -20.95 7.51
CA VAL A 19 11.14 -19.64 8.03
C VAL A 19 12.30 -19.78 9.02
N VAL A 20 13.31 -18.92 8.87
CA VAL A 20 14.39 -18.73 9.85
C VAL A 20 14.46 -17.24 10.18
N SER A 21 14.41 -16.91 11.47
CA SER A 21 14.39 -15.53 11.95
C SER A 21 15.37 -15.34 13.09
N VAL A 22 16.02 -14.17 13.16
CA VAL A 22 16.96 -13.78 14.23
C VAL A 22 16.76 -12.30 14.60
N GLY A 23 17.12 -11.97 15.84
CA GLY A 23 17.00 -10.61 16.37
C GLY A 23 15.62 -10.32 16.99
N ASP A 24 15.18 -9.07 16.91
CA ASP A 24 13.92 -8.56 17.48
C ASP A 24 12.70 -8.96 16.65
N THR A 25 12.48 -10.24 16.44
CA THR A 25 11.50 -10.79 15.46
C THR A 25 10.05 -10.60 15.86
N ASP A 26 9.78 -10.29 17.12
CA ASP A 26 8.47 -9.94 17.66
C ASP A 26 8.10 -8.47 17.51
N LYS A 27 9.08 -7.62 17.17
CA LYS A 27 8.85 -6.20 16.94
C LYS A 27 8.02 -5.97 15.69
N LYS A 28 6.98 -5.16 15.84
CA LYS A 28 6.11 -4.75 14.74
C LYS A 28 6.54 -3.41 14.19
N PHE A 29 6.40 -3.26 12.88
CA PHE A 29 6.60 -2.01 12.15
C PHE A 29 5.55 -1.89 11.05
N THR A 30 5.28 -0.66 10.59
CA THR A 30 4.27 -0.44 9.57
C THR A 30 4.82 -0.78 8.17
N MET A 31 3.98 -1.39 7.33
CA MET A 31 4.36 -1.78 5.96
C MET A 31 4.69 -0.59 5.06
N GLN A 32 4.07 0.56 5.32
CA GLN A 32 4.23 1.75 4.48
C GLN A 32 4.02 1.41 2.99
N SER A 33 4.90 1.84 2.12
CA SER A 33 4.78 1.65 0.67
C SER A 33 4.85 0.19 0.19
N ILE A 34 5.28 -0.75 1.01
CA ILE A 34 5.22 -2.18 0.66
C ILE A 34 3.76 -2.63 0.47
N SER A 35 2.82 -2.01 1.16
CA SER A 35 1.38 -2.29 1.01
C SER A 35 0.82 -2.05 -0.39
N LYS A 36 1.48 -1.23 -1.22
CA LYS A 36 1.06 -0.91 -2.59
C LYS A 36 0.95 -2.15 -3.47
N ILE A 37 1.86 -3.11 -3.32
CA ILE A 37 1.86 -4.34 -4.11
C ILE A 37 0.64 -5.21 -3.77
N ILE A 38 0.24 -5.25 -2.50
CA ILE A 38 -0.94 -6.00 -2.05
C ILE A 38 -2.22 -5.35 -2.58
N ALA A 39 -2.33 -4.02 -2.48
CA ALA A 39 -3.48 -3.30 -3.01
C ALA A 39 -3.59 -3.45 -4.54
N LEU A 40 -2.46 -3.42 -5.25
CA LEU A 40 -2.42 -3.67 -6.69
C LEU A 40 -2.95 -5.06 -7.04
N MET A 41 -2.53 -6.09 -6.30
CA MET A 41 -3.01 -7.45 -6.50
C MET A 41 -4.51 -7.55 -6.29
N VAL A 42 -5.05 -6.96 -5.22
CA VAL A 42 -6.50 -6.93 -4.96
C VAL A 42 -7.25 -6.23 -6.10
N ALA A 43 -6.76 -5.06 -6.53
CA ALA A 43 -7.39 -4.31 -7.62
C ALA A 43 -7.40 -5.09 -8.95
N VAL A 44 -6.29 -5.76 -9.28
CA VAL A 44 -6.18 -6.61 -10.49
C VAL A 44 -7.10 -7.83 -10.39
N GLN A 45 -7.21 -8.46 -9.23
CA GLN A 45 -8.11 -9.60 -9.04
C GLN A 45 -9.59 -9.22 -9.22
N GLU A 46 -9.99 -8.02 -8.80
CA GLU A 46 -11.37 -7.56 -8.93
C GLU A 46 -11.71 -7.03 -10.32
N ASN A 47 -10.79 -6.30 -10.95
CA ASN A 47 -11.09 -5.53 -12.17
C ASN A 47 -10.40 -6.07 -13.43
N GLY A 48 -9.41 -6.92 -13.28
CA GLY A 48 -8.52 -7.34 -14.36
C GLY A 48 -7.39 -6.32 -14.65
N GLU A 49 -6.32 -6.81 -15.26
CA GLU A 49 -5.14 -6.01 -15.56
C GLU A 49 -5.45 -4.84 -16.50
N GLU A 50 -6.22 -5.08 -17.56
CA GLU A 50 -6.57 -4.05 -18.54
C GLU A 50 -7.28 -2.85 -17.91
N ALA A 51 -8.24 -3.11 -17.02
CA ALA A 51 -8.99 -2.04 -16.34
C ALA A 51 -8.10 -1.23 -15.39
N VAL A 52 -7.21 -1.89 -14.63
CA VAL A 52 -6.30 -1.23 -13.70
C VAL A 52 -5.30 -0.35 -14.45
N PHE A 53 -4.73 -0.84 -15.56
CA PHE A 53 -3.69 -0.12 -16.30
C PHE A 53 -4.23 0.77 -17.42
N LYS A 54 -5.53 0.86 -17.63
CA LYS A 54 -6.16 1.77 -18.60
C LYS A 54 -5.75 3.24 -18.40
N ASN A 55 -5.67 3.66 -17.13
CA ASN A 55 -5.39 5.05 -16.74
C ASN A 55 -4.08 5.20 -15.97
N MET A 56 -3.18 4.25 -16.10
CA MET A 56 -1.91 4.20 -15.38
C MET A 56 -0.84 3.59 -16.29
N GLY A 57 0.40 4.06 -16.18
CA GLY A 57 1.52 3.53 -16.96
C GLY A 57 2.27 2.41 -16.26
N TYR A 58 3.30 1.92 -16.95
CA TYR A 58 4.26 0.92 -16.47
C TYR A 58 5.68 1.50 -16.35
N PHE A 59 5.82 2.81 -16.47
CA PHE A 59 7.13 3.42 -16.62
C PHE A 59 7.80 3.69 -15.27
N GLY A 60 9.07 3.37 -15.18
CA GLY A 60 9.92 3.77 -14.06
C GLY A 60 10.06 5.30 -14.00
N SER A 61 10.54 5.81 -12.87
CA SER A 61 10.79 7.22 -12.64
C SER A 61 12.07 7.40 -11.82
N ASP A 62 12.82 8.43 -12.14
CA ASP A 62 13.96 8.94 -11.36
C ASP A 62 13.51 9.93 -10.27
N LYS A 63 12.22 10.23 -10.21
CA LYS A 63 11.63 11.17 -9.25
C LYS A 63 11.21 10.49 -7.95
N PRO A 64 11.14 11.22 -6.83
CA PRO A 64 10.59 10.70 -5.59
C PRO A 64 9.17 10.14 -5.77
N PHE A 65 8.81 9.11 -5.01
CA PHE A 65 7.48 8.45 -5.11
C PHE A 65 6.29 9.38 -4.88
N ASN A 66 6.48 10.49 -4.18
CA ASN A 66 5.46 11.52 -3.94
C ASN A 66 5.53 12.70 -4.96
N HIS A 67 6.28 12.54 -6.05
CA HIS A 67 6.33 13.53 -7.12
C HIS A 67 5.03 13.48 -7.94
N PHE A 68 4.46 14.66 -8.27
CA PHE A 68 3.19 14.77 -8.99
C PHE A 68 3.26 15.63 -10.27
N GLY A 69 4.42 16.21 -10.57
CA GLY A 69 4.58 17.04 -11.78
C GLY A 69 4.27 16.30 -13.09
N SER A 70 4.58 15.00 -13.17
CA SER A 70 4.20 14.18 -14.32
C SER A 70 2.68 14.00 -14.43
N LEU A 71 1.96 13.98 -13.32
CA LEU A 71 0.50 13.87 -13.28
C LEU A 71 -0.16 15.11 -13.91
N GLU A 72 0.39 16.29 -13.66
CA GLU A 72 -0.09 17.54 -14.27
C GLU A 72 0.13 17.56 -15.80
N ILE A 73 1.25 17.00 -16.28
CA ILE A 73 1.62 17.00 -17.70
C ILE A 73 0.87 15.92 -18.48
N THR A 74 0.85 14.70 -17.96
CA THR A 74 0.31 13.53 -18.68
C THR A 74 -1.13 13.20 -18.31
N GLY A 75 -1.64 13.76 -17.22
CA GLY A 75 -2.95 13.46 -16.65
C GLY A 75 -3.06 12.04 -16.04
N LYS A 76 -1.98 11.23 -16.09
CA LYS A 76 -1.99 9.84 -15.63
C LYS A 76 -0.77 9.54 -14.74
N PRO A 77 -0.92 8.71 -13.68
CA PRO A 77 0.22 8.20 -12.94
C PRO A 77 1.17 7.38 -13.82
N LEU A 78 2.48 7.50 -13.55
CA LEU A 78 3.51 6.78 -14.32
C LEU A 78 3.48 5.27 -14.09
N ASN A 79 3.18 4.84 -12.85
CA ASN A 79 3.10 3.43 -12.48
C ASN A 79 2.41 3.28 -11.10
N PRO A 80 1.98 2.06 -10.71
CA PRO A 80 1.27 1.83 -9.45
C PRO A 80 2.14 1.97 -8.18
N MET A 81 3.45 2.05 -8.31
CA MET A 81 4.36 2.19 -7.15
C MET A 81 4.60 3.65 -6.76
N MET A 82 4.37 4.61 -7.68
CA MET A 82 4.29 6.02 -7.32
C MET A 82 3.05 6.28 -6.45
N ASN A 83 3.10 7.27 -5.55
CA ASN A 83 1.96 7.53 -4.66
C ASN A 83 0.66 7.84 -5.42
N ALA A 84 0.74 8.63 -6.49
CA ALA A 84 -0.44 8.90 -7.34
C ALA A 84 -1.04 7.61 -7.92
N GLY A 85 -0.19 6.71 -8.44
CA GLY A 85 -0.63 5.43 -8.97
C GLY A 85 -1.21 4.50 -7.90
N ALA A 86 -0.61 4.47 -6.71
CA ALA A 86 -1.14 3.70 -5.59
C ALA A 86 -2.50 4.22 -5.10
N ILE A 87 -2.68 5.55 -5.05
CA ILE A 87 -3.96 6.17 -4.71
C ILE A 87 -5.02 5.85 -5.78
N LEU A 88 -4.66 5.90 -7.07
CA LEU A 88 -5.57 5.47 -8.14
C LEU A 88 -5.92 3.98 -8.00
N THR A 89 -4.94 3.13 -7.72
CA THR A 89 -5.15 1.68 -7.52
C THR A 89 -6.17 1.41 -6.41
N VAL A 90 -6.03 2.05 -5.24
CA VAL A 90 -6.98 1.81 -4.14
C VAL A 90 -8.37 2.35 -4.44
N SER A 91 -8.49 3.36 -5.30
CA SER A 91 -9.80 3.87 -5.74
C SER A 91 -10.54 2.92 -6.67
N LEU A 92 -9.85 1.93 -7.24
CA LEU A 92 -10.43 0.90 -8.10
C LEU A 92 -10.89 -0.34 -7.30
N ILE A 93 -10.49 -0.48 -6.05
CA ILE A 93 -10.97 -1.56 -5.19
C ILE A 93 -12.43 -1.26 -4.82
N GLU A 94 -13.32 -2.22 -5.10
CA GLU A 94 -14.76 -2.07 -4.90
C GLU A 94 -15.13 -1.90 -3.42
N GLY A 95 -16.00 -0.95 -3.13
CA GLY A 95 -16.51 -0.61 -1.81
C GLY A 95 -16.15 0.81 -1.38
N ASP A 96 -16.59 1.18 -0.19
CA ASP A 96 -16.11 2.37 0.50
C ASP A 96 -14.68 2.19 1.04
N GLY A 97 -14.10 3.23 1.62
CA GLY A 97 -12.73 3.17 2.14
C GLY A 97 -12.52 2.08 3.19
N GLU A 98 -13.51 1.80 4.04
CA GLU A 98 -13.42 0.72 5.04
C GLU A 98 -13.50 -0.66 4.40
N THR A 99 -14.46 -0.90 3.51
CA THR A 99 -14.64 -2.18 2.82
C THR A 99 -13.41 -2.53 1.96
N ALA A 100 -12.89 -1.55 1.22
CA ALA A 100 -11.70 -1.71 0.40
C ALA A 100 -10.46 -2.01 1.27
N PHE A 101 -10.30 -1.33 2.41
CA PHE A 101 -9.24 -1.61 3.37
C PHE A 101 -9.32 -3.04 3.92
N GLN A 102 -10.51 -3.52 4.29
CA GLN A 102 -10.68 -4.89 4.81
C GLN A 102 -10.28 -5.94 3.78
N LYS A 103 -10.48 -5.71 2.48
CA LYS A 103 -10.00 -6.60 1.41
C LYS A 103 -8.47 -6.68 1.38
N VAL A 104 -7.80 -5.53 1.45
CA VAL A 104 -6.32 -5.47 1.52
C VAL A 104 -5.81 -6.16 2.78
N LEU A 105 -6.39 -5.87 3.95
CA LEU A 105 -6.00 -6.49 5.22
C LEU A 105 -6.19 -8.01 5.21
N LYS A 106 -7.32 -8.49 4.67
CA LYS A 106 -7.62 -9.93 4.50
C LYS A 106 -6.56 -10.60 3.62
N MET A 107 -6.12 -9.94 2.56
CA MET A 107 -5.08 -10.46 1.68
C MET A 107 -3.73 -10.54 2.40
N VAL A 108 -3.33 -9.52 3.18
CA VAL A 108 -2.11 -9.56 4.00
C VAL A 108 -2.18 -10.73 4.99
N ARG A 109 -3.28 -10.90 5.69
CA ARG A 109 -3.50 -12.02 6.64
C ARG A 109 -3.42 -13.38 5.96
N PHE A 110 -4.00 -13.50 4.77
CA PHE A 110 -3.95 -14.74 3.98
C PHE A 110 -2.52 -15.11 3.58
N ILE A 111 -1.76 -14.16 3.02
CA ILE A 111 -0.38 -14.38 2.57
C ILE A 111 0.53 -14.74 3.73
N THR A 112 0.42 -14.03 4.84
CA THR A 112 1.27 -14.22 6.02
C THR A 112 0.83 -15.37 6.91
N LYS A 113 -0.39 -15.90 6.70
CA LYS A 113 -1.07 -16.86 7.59
C LYS A 113 -1.15 -16.35 9.05
N ASN A 114 -1.26 -15.02 9.22
CA ASN A 114 -1.32 -14.36 10.51
C ASN A 114 -2.60 -13.50 10.61
N ASN A 115 -3.63 -14.04 11.23
CA ASN A 115 -4.93 -13.37 11.40
C ASN A 115 -4.90 -12.24 12.45
N ASN A 116 -3.82 -12.11 13.21
CA ASN A 116 -3.67 -11.06 14.23
C ASN A 116 -3.11 -9.74 13.67
N ILE A 117 -2.73 -9.71 12.40
CA ILE A 117 -2.28 -8.49 11.73
C ILE A 117 -3.43 -7.48 11.71
N ASN A 118 -3.11 -6.24 12.08
CA ASN A 118 -4.00 -5.09 12.00
C ASN A 118 -3.17 -3.84 11.70
N TYR A 119 -3.80 -2.68 11.62
CA TYR A 119 -3.09 -1.41 11.44
C TYR A 119 -2.87 -0.69 12.76
N SER A 120 -1.86 0.17 12.80
CA SER A 120 -1.62 1.11 13.89
C SER A 120 -2.53 2.32 13.73
N GLU A 121 -3.48 2.49 14.63
CA GLU A 121 -4.36 3.66 14.62
C GLU A 121 -3.58 4.97 14.77
N ALA A 122 -2.55 4.98 15.62
CA ALA A 122 -1.72 6.17 15.82
C ALA A 122 -0.96 6.57 14.56
N VAL A 123 -0.44 5.61 13.79
CA VAL A 123 0.22 5.88 12.50
C VAL A 123 -0.80 6.31 11.46
N TYR A 124 -1.94 5.64 11.37
CA TYR A 124 -3.02 6.02 10.46
C TYR A 124 -3.49 7.46 10.68
N LEU A 125 -3.76 7.85 11.92
CA LEU A 125 -4.18 9.22 12.24
C LEU A 125 -3.11 10.25 11.89
N SER A 126 -1.84 9.94 12.13
CA SER A 126 -0.72 10.78 11.73
C SER A 126 -0.62 10.93 10.21
N GLU A 127 -0.72 9.83 9.45
CA GLU A 127 -0.73 9.84 7.99
C GLU A 127 -1.92 10.64 7.44
N LYS A 128 -3.10 10.47 8.05
CA LYS A 128 -4.31 11.19 7.69
C LYS A 128 -4.18 12.69 7.96
N GLU A 129 -3.60 13.08 9.10
CA GLU A 129 -3.42 14.49 9.47
C GLU A 129 -2.40 15.18 8.56
N THR A 130 -1.27 14.53 8.29
CA THR A 130 -0.14 15.11 7.55
C THR A 130 -0.16 14.84 6.04
N GLY A 131 -1.10 14.05 5.56
CA GLY A 131 -1.17 13.55 4.18
C GLY A 131 -1.59 14.57 3.12
N HIS A 132 -1.27 15.85 3.28
CA HIS A 132 -1.70 16.93 2.39
C HIS A 132 -1.28 16.71 0.93
N ARG A 133 -0.07 16.20 0.70
CA ARG A 133 0.43 15.92 -0.65
C ARG A 133 -0.36 14.80 -1.33
N ASN A 134 -0.71 13.76 -0.59
CA ASN A 134 -1.54 12.67 -1.09
C ASN A 134 -2.96 13.14 -1.42
N ARG A 135 -3.53 14.03 -0.59
CA ARG A 135 -4.81 14.69 -0.90
C ARG A 135 -4.72 15.54 -2.17
N GLY A 136 -3.64 16.32 -2.32
CA GLY A 136 -3.41 17.08 -3.55
C GLY A 136 -3.45 16.19 -4.80
N MET A 137 -2.71 15.07 -4.79
CA MET A 137 -2.72 14.09 -5.90
C MET A 137 -4.10 13.48 -6.12
N PHE A 138 -4.82 13.12 -5.07
CA PHE A 138 -6.18 12.59 -5.15
C PHE A 138 -7.12 13.59 -5.84
N TYR A 139 -7.10 14.87 -5.44
CA TYR A 139 -7.97 15.87 -6.04
C TYR A 139 -7.57 16.27 -7.46
N ILE A 140 -6.28 16.24 -7.83
CA ILE A 140 -5.84 16.39 -9.22
C ILE A 140 -6.42 15.27 -10.08
N MET A 141 -6.32 14.02 -9.64
CA MET A 141 -6.87 12.88 -10.37
C MET A 141 -8.41 12.90 -10.41
N LYS A 142 -9.06 13.37 -9.35
CA LYS A 142 -10.51 13.57 -9.32
C LYS A 142 -10.94 14.64 -10.32
N ASN A 143 -10.25 15.77 -10.39
CA ASN A 143 -10.49 16.83 -11.36
C ASN A 143 -10.32 16.35 -12.81
N SER A 144 -9.37 15.44 -13.04
CA SER A 144 -9.11 14.85 -14.36
C SER A 144 -10.07 13.70 -14.72
N GLY A 145 -11.02 13.37 -13.85
CA GLY A 145 -11.98 12.28 -14.08
C GLY A 145 -11.39 10.86 -13.91
N LEU A 146 -10.17 10.73 -13.38
CA LEU A 146 -9.56 9.41 -13.12
C LEU A 146 -10.15 8.75 -11.86
N ILE A 147 -10.55 9.55 -10.87
CA ILE A 147 -11.16 9.09 -9.62
C ILE A 147 -12.56 9.70 -9.53
N ASN A 148 -13.58 8.85 -9.41
CA ASN A 148 -14.98 9.27 -9.26
C ASN A 148 -15.48 9.20 -7.82
N GLY A 149 -14.75 8.54 -6.93
CA GLY A 149 -15.12 8.33 -5.55
C GLY A 149 -14.92 9.54 -4.64
N THR A 150 -15.10 9.31 -3.36
CA THR A 150 -14.95 10.30 -2.29
C THR A 150 -13.62 10.15 -1.54
N GLU A 151 -13.26 11.09 -0.69
CA GLU A 151 -11.97 11.10 0.03
C GLU A 151 -11.80 9.92 1.01
N ASP A 152 -12.89 9.21 1.36
CA ASP A 152 -12.82 7.99 2.15
C ASP A 152 -12.01 6.87 1.46
N GLN A 153 -11.94 6.86 0.14
CA GLN A 153 -11.03 5.96 -0.60
C GLN A 153 -9.56 6.25 -0.29
N LEU A 154 -9.20 7.50 0.00
CA LEU A 154 -7.86 7.87 0.45
C LEU A 154 -7.59 7.36 1.88
N ASP A 155 -8.61 7.21 2.72
CA ASP A 155 -8.48 6.57 4.03
C ASP A 155 -8.02 5.11 3.91
N ASN A 156 -8.47 4.37 2.90
CA ASN A 156 -7.92 3.04 2.59
C ASN A 156 -6.40 3.11 2.36
N TYR A 157 -5.94 4.06 1.56
CA TYR A 157 -4.50 4.24 1.32
C TYR A 157 -3.72 4.52 2.61
N PHE A 158 -4.20 5.39 3.48
CA PHE A 158 -3.56 5.69 4.75
C PHE A 158 -3.58 4.49 5.72
N LYS A 159 -4.69 3.77 5.80
CA LYS A 159 -4.81 2.57 6.64
C LYS A 159 -3.89 1.44 6.16
N GLN A 160 -3.82 1.17 4.84
CA GLN A 160 -2.95 0.12 4.33
C GLN A 160 -1.46 0.41 4.57
N CYS A 161 -1.02 1.66 4.44
CA CYS A 161 0.34 2.06 4.82
C CYS A 161 0.64 1.83 6.30
N SER A 162 -0.38 1.87 7.14
CA SER A 162 -0.30 1.75 8.59
C SER A 162 -0.44 0.31 9.11
N ILE A 163 -0.62 -0.69 8.24
CA ILE A 163 -0.66 -2.11 8.62
C ILE A 163 0.67 -2.49 9.27
N GLU A 164 0.60 -3.10 10.46
CA GLU A 164 1.77 -3.54 11.23
C GLU A 164 2.07 -5.00 10.97
N VAL A 165 3.33 -5.27 10.67
CA VAL A 165 3.88 -6.61 10.40
C VAL A 165 5.18 -6.82 11.18
N THR A 166 5.59 -8.06 11.33
CA THR A 166 6.93 -8.45 11.79
C THR A 166 7.86 -8.70 10.61
N ALA A 167 9.15 -8.87 10.87
CA ALA A 167 10.12 -9.27 9.85
C ALA A 167 9.75 -10.62 9.21
N GLU A 168 9.21 -11.56 9.98
CA GLU A 168 8.72 -12.85 9.48
C GLU A 168 7.52 -12.68 8.55
N ASP A 169 6.53 -11.87 8.92
CA ASP A 169 5.38 -11.59 8.06
C ASP A 169 5.83 -11.00 6.73
N LEU A 170 6.79 -10.06 6.77
CA LEU A 170 7.33 -9.42 5.57
C LEU A 170 8.09 -10.41 4.67
N ALA A 171 8.87 -11.33 5.26
CA ALA A 171 9.55 -12.38 4.51
C ALA A 171 8.56 -13.33 3.81
N LYS A 172 7.44 -13.66 4.48
CA LYS A 172 6.34 -14.44 3.87
C LYS A 172 5.66 -13.70 2.72
N ILE A 173 5.50 -12.39 2.83
CA ILE A 173 5.00 -11.57 1.72
C ILE A 173 5.96 -11.65 0.54
N GLY A 174 7.26 -11.48 0.76
CA GLY A 174 8.27 -11.61 -0.29
C GLY A 174 8.33 -13.01 -0.94
N TYR A 175 8.10 -14.05 -0.16
CA TYR A 175 8.05 -15.44 -0.66
C TYR A 175 6.82 -15.72 -1.54
N PHE A 176 5.72 -15.02 -1.29
CA PHE A 176 4.47 -15.17 -2.04
C PHE A 176 4.58 -14.64 -3.48
N PHE A 177 5.37 -13.58 -3.71
CA PHE A 177 5.61 -12.97 -5.03
C PHE A 177 6.85 -13.53 -5.72
#